data_3cb8ff4954a7d624f00221db25c3f445
#
_entry.id   3cb8ff4954a7d624f00221db25c3f445
#
_cell.length_a   1.000
_cell.length_b   1.000
_cell.length_c   1.000
_cell.angle_alpha   90.00
_cell.angle_beta   90.00
_cell.angle_gamma   90.00
#
_symmetry.space_group_name_H-M   'P 1'
#
loop_
_entity.id
_entity.type
_entity.pdbx_description
1 polymer ?
#
loop_
_entity_poly.entity_id
_entity_poly.type
_entity_poly.pdbx_seq_one_letter_code
_entity_poly.pdbx_strand_id
1 'polypeptide(L)'
;MLAIQALLTDDYYLDINNSQNHLILELKGKEVLAKYNREAKWEILDEYKTILGFTCQKAISRVGDEFDFRYVEEAWFTTDIPVSSGPHSFHGLPGLILELVFKGRRVYAQEIDFKKEINLSKYKNIKVFETQRAYRKAR
;
A
#
# COMPACT_ATOMS: atom_id res chain seq x y z
N MET A 1 -6.95 -4.13 16.51
CA MET A 1 -6.67 -3.39 15.26
C MET A 1 -5.50 -4.05 14.56
N LEU A 2 -5.70 -4.48 13.34
CA LEU A 2 -4.65 -5.06 12.52
C LEU A 2 -4.08 -3.95 11.64
N ALA A 3 -2.80 -3.70 11.71
CA ALA A 3 -2.14 -2.75 10.84
C ALA A 3 -1.07 -3.47 10.04
N ILE A 4 -0.96 -3.12 8.77
CA ILE A 4 0.08 -3.66 7.90
C ILE A 4 1.05 -2.53 7.60
N GLN A 5 2.29 -2.71 8.02
CA GLN A 5 3.37 -1.82 7.67
C GLN A 5 4.12 -2.41 6.48
N ALA A 6 4.17 -1.69 5.39
CA ALA A 6 4.99 -2.07 4.26
C ALA A 6 6.43 -1.65 4.54
N LEU A 7 7.28 -2.65 4.77
CA LEU A 7 8.64 -2.45 5.30
C LEU A 7 9.69 -2.04 4.28
N LEU A 8 9.33 -1.67 3.05
CA LEU A 8 10.37 -1.76 2.05
C LEU A 8 11.10 -0.49 1.65
N THR A 9 10.63 0.69 1.86
CA THR A 9 11.43 1.89 1.54
C THR A 9 10.84 3.17 2.08
N ASP A 10 9.54 3.17 2.33
CA ASP A 10 8.85 4.34 2.82
C ASP A 10 7.94 3.91 3.95
N ASP A 11 7.83 4.72 4.95
CA ASP A 11 7.04 4.42 6.13
C ASP A 11 5.56 4.56 5.85
N TYR A 12 4.98 3.57 5.18
CA TYR A 12 3.54 3.48 4.98
C TYR A 12 2.93 2.63 6.08
N TYR A 13 1.76 3.00 6.54
CA TYR A 13 0.96 2.09 7.31
C TYR A 13 -0.51 2.14 6.85
N LEU A 14 -1.22 1.07 7.08
CA LEU A 14 -2.62 0.94 6.75
C LEU A 14 -3.43 0.75 8.03
N ASP A 15 -4.42 1.59 8.22
CA ASP A 15 -5.45 1.37 9.22
C ASP A 15 -6.57 0.54 8.58
N ILE A 16 -6.60 -0.75 8.89
CA ILE A 16 -7.57 -1.67 8.29
C ILE A 16 -9.00 -1.33 8.69
N ASN A 17 -9.23 -0.88 9.90
CA ASN A 17 -10.58 -0.56 10.36
C ASN A 17 -11.22 0.56 9.54
N ASN A 18 -10.42 1.48 9.05
CA ASN A 18 -10.88 2.60 8.25
C ASN A 18 -10.54 2.48 6.78
N SER A 19 -9.85 1.42 6.38
CA SER A 19 -9.39 1.19 5.00
C SER A 19 -8.66 2.40 4.42
N GLN A 20 -7.94 3.12 5.28
CA GLN A 20 -7.23 4.33 4.90
C GLN A 20 -5.73 4.14 5.01
N ASN A 21 -5.01 4.35 3.92
CA ASN A 21 -3.56 4.36 3.91
C ASN A 21 -3.03 5.70 4.42
N HIS A 22 -2.00 5.63 5.23
CA HIS A 22 -1.31 6.81 5.74
C HIS A 22 0.17 6.74 5.40
N LEU A 23 0.72 7.87 5.04
CA LEU A 23 2.15 8.05 4.84
C LEU A 23 2.72 8.70 6.10
N ILE A 24 3.77 8.10 6.64
CA ILE A 24 4.49 8.66 7.79
C ILE A 24 5.54 9.63 7.27
N LEU A 25 5.45 10.88 7.69
CA LEU A 25 6.30 11.95 7.21
C LEU A 25 6.87 12.72 8.40
N GLU A 26 7.86 13.55 8.14
CA GLU A 26 8.45 14.43 9.14
C GLU A 26 8.12 15.88 8.83
N LEU A 27 7.72 16.63 9.84
CA LEU A 27 7.50 18.06 9.77
C LEU A 27 8.15 18.73 10.97
N LYS A 28 9.18 19.54 10.72
CA LYS A 28 9.89 20.30 11.77
C LYS A 28 10.35 19.39 12.93
N GLY A 29 10.93 18.25 12.59
CA GLY A 29 11.48 17.31 13.55
C GLY A 29 10.48 16.38 14.24
N LYS A 30 9.21 16.44 13.85
CA LYS A 30 8.16 15.57 14.41
C LYS A 30 7.53 14.72 13.33
N GLU A 31 7.18 13.47 13.69
CA GLU A 31 6.41 12.62 12.79
C GLU A 31 4.98 13.14 12.66
N VAL A 32 4.50 13.17 11.44
CA VAL A 32 3.12 13.50 11.10
C VAL A 32 2.61 12.46 10.11
N LEU A 33 1.29 12.40 9.96
CA LEU A 33 0.66 11.49 9.02
C LEU A 33 -0.01 12.29 7.91
N ALA A 34 0.00 11.75 6.71
CA ALA A 34 -0.81 12.27 5.61
C ALA A 34 -1.61 11.12 5.03
N LYS A 35 -2.89 11.33 4.81
CA LYS A 35 -3.71 10.36 4.10
C LYS A 35 -3.22 10.24 2.67
N TYR A 36 -3.06 9.02 2.23
CA TYR A 36 -2.49 8.75 0.92
C TYR A 36 -3.11 7.49 0.32
N ASN A 37 -3.86 7.70 -0.73
CA ASN A 37 -4.40 6.61 -1.52
C ASN A 37 -3.88 6.75 -2.94
N ARG A 38 -3.27 5.69 -3.43
CA ARG A 38 -2.88 5.62 -4.83
C ARG A 38 -3.89 4.75 -5.55
N GLU A 39 -4.78 5.41 -6.27
CA GLU A 39 -5.81 4.73 -7.04
C GLU A 39 -5.29 4.41 -8.44
N ALA A 40 -5.37 3.15 -8.79
CA ALA A 40 -5.09 2.66 -10.13
C ALA A 40 -6.39 2.27 -10.81
N LYS A 41 -6.39 2.21 -12.12
CA LYS A 41 -7.51 1.65 -12.89
C LYS A 41 -7.24 0.17 -13.11
N TRP A 42 -7.64 -0.63 -12.15
CA TRP A 42 -7.35 -2.05 -12.16
C TRP A 42 -8.15 -2.80 -13.21
N GLU A 43 -7.43 -3.62 -13.96
CA GLU A 43 -7.98 -4.67 -14.80
C GLU A 43 -7.49 -5.99 -14.24
N ILE A 44 -8.41 -6.83 -13.77
CA ILE A 44 -8.09 -8.13 -13.20
C ILE A 44 -8.07 -9.16 -14.35
N LEU A 45 -6.96 -9.89 -14.43
CA LEU A 45 -6.73 -10.86 -15.50
C LEU A 45 -6.91 -12.29 -14.97
N ASP A 46 -7.13 -13.22 -15.89
CA ASP A 46 -7.27 -14.63 -15.57
C ASP A 46 -5.92 -15.33 -15.57
N GLU A 47 -4.99 -14.81 -14.79
CA GLU A 47 -3.66 -15.35 -14.60
C GLU A 47 -3.38 -15.50 -13.11
N TYR A 48 -2.80 -16.62 -12.73
CA TYR A 48 -2.62 -17.00 -11.33
C TYR A 48 -1.20 -17.50 -11.09
N LYS A 49 -0.68 -17.27 -9.90
CA LYS A 49 0.53 -17.92 -9.41
C LYS A 49 0.50 -17.99 -7.88
N THR A 50 1.39 -18.80 -7.31
CA THR A 50 1.50 -18.95 -5.87
C THR A 50 2.66 -18.10 -5.34
N ILE A 51 2.40 -17.30 -4.31
CA ILE A 51 3.40 -16.50 -3.59
C ILE A 51 3.23 -16.79 -2.12
N LEU A 52 4.28 -17.24 -1.45
CA LEU A 52 4.26 -17.57 -0.01
C LEU A 52 3.12 -18.53 0.37
N GLY A 53 2.76 -19.46 -0.52
CA GLY A 53 1.67 -20.39 -0.29
C GLY A 53 0.27 -19.86 -0.60
N PHE A 54 0.15 -18.58 -0.96
CA PHE A 54 -1.13 -17.99 -1.33
C PHE A 54 -1.33 -18.00 -2.84
N THR A 55 -2.52 -18.38 -3.28
CA THR A 55 -2.90 -18.24 -4.68
C THR A 55 -3.16 -16.77 -4.97
N CYS A 56 -2.40 -16.22 -5.89
CA CYS A 56 -2.50 -14.82 -6.29
C CYS A 56 -3.01 -14.71 -7.72
N GLN A 57 -3.81 -13.68 -7.96
CA GLN A 57 -4.32 -13.35 -9.28
C GLN A 57 -3.66 -12.06 -9.76
N LYS A 58 -3.45 -11.96 -11.05
CA LYS A 58 -2.82 -10.80 -11.67
C LYS A 58 -3.82 -9.70 -11.95
N ALA A 59 -3.40 -8.47 -11.67
CA ALA A 59 -4.08 -7.26 -12.12
C ALA A 59 -3.06 -6.33 -12.77
N ILE A 60 -3.54 -5.48 -13.64
CA ILE A 60 -2.73 -4.45 -14.30
C ILE A 60 -3.45 -3.12 -14.22
N SER A 61 -2.72 -2.05 -14.36
CA SER A 61 -3.30 -0.71 -14.51
C SER A 61 -2.54 0.03 -15.59
N ARG A 62 -3.21 0.31 -16.70
CA ARG A 62 -2.62 0.96 -17.86
C ARG A 62 -3.18 2.37 -18.01
N VAL A 63 -2.82 3.24 -17.07
CA VAL A 63 -3.23 4.63 -17.06
C VAL A 63 -2.09 5.49 -17.55
N GLY A 64 -2.27 6.14 -18.71
CA GLY A 64 -1.22 6.92 -19.34
C GLY A 64 -0.12 6.05 -19.92
N ASP A 65 1.11 6.52 -19.82
CA ASP A 65 2.29 5.76 -20.22
C ASP A 65 2.97 5.10 -19.02
N GLU A 66 4.04 4.40 -19.25
CA GLU A 66 4.79 3.68 -18.21
C GLU A 66 5.38 4.59 -17.12
N PHE A 67 5.41 5.89 -17.33
CA PHE A 67 5.89 6.87 -16.34
C PHE A 67 4.78 7.43 -15.45
N ASP A 68 3.52 7.16 -15.78
CA ASP A 68 2.39 7.56 -14.93
C ASP A 68 2.46 6.80 -13.62
N PHE A 69 2.29 7.50 -12.49
CA PHE A 69 2.36 6.88 -11.16
C PHE A 69 1.24 5.85 -10.91
N ARG A 70 0.21 5.83 -11.75
CA ARG A 70 -0.89 4.86 -11.69
C ARG A 70 -0.68 3.68 -12.62
N TYR A 71 0.36 3.71 -13.44
CA TYR A 71 0.66 2.62 -14.37
C TYR A 71 1.34 1.48 -13.63
N VAL A 72 0.73 0.32 -13.64
CA VAL A 72 1.23 -0.89 -12.99
C VAL A 72 1.31 -2.00 -14.02
N GLU A 73 2.50 -2.52 -14.24
CA GLU A 73 2.72 -3.61 -15.19
C GLU A 73 2.16 -4.93 -14.68
N GLU A 74 2.35 -5.22 -13.39
CA GLU A 74 1.84 -6.42 -12.74
C GLU A 74 1.55 -6.12 -11.27
N ALA A 75 0.39 -6.54 -10.81
CA ALA A 75 0.09 -6.64 -9.38
C ALA A 75 -0.47 -8.03 -9.14
N TRP A 76 0.11 -8.74 -8.20
CA TRP A 76 -0.34 -10.08 -7.82
C TRP A 76 -0.94 -10.01 -6.43
N PHE A 77 -2.24 -10.20 -6.35
CA PHE A 77 -2.99 -10.06 -5.11
C PHE A 77 -3.67 -11.36 -4.71
N THR A 78 -3.87 -11.55 -3.42
CA THR A 78 -4.59 -12.72 -2.90
C THR A 78 -5.84 -12.31 -2.15
N THR A 79 -6.97 -12.93 -2.49
CA THR A 79 -8.23 -12.74 -1.76
C THR A 79 -8.26 -13.49 -0.42
N ASP A 80 -7.29 -14.37 -0.19
CA ASP A 80 -7.16 -15.07 1.10
C ASP A 80 -6.77 -14.09 2.22
N ILE A 81 -6.22 -12.95 1.86
CA ILE A 81 -5.98 -11.83 2.77
C ILE A 81 -6.82 -10.66 2.27
N PRO A 82 -8.08 -10.53 2.75
CA PRO A 82 -9.06 -9.59 2.18
C PRO A 82 -8.83 -8.14 2.62
N VAL A 83 -7.64 -7.65 2.34
CA VAL A 83 -7.22 -6.28 2.67
C VAL A 83 -6.85 -5.59 1.37
N SER A 84 -7.55 -4.49 1.05
CA SER A 84 -7.29 -3.73 -0.17
C SER A 84 -6.06 -2.83 0.02
N SER A 85 -4.89 -3.42 -0.01
CA SER A 85 -3.63 -2.71 0.19
C SER A 85 -2.47 -3.42 -0.51
N GLY A 86 -1.31 -2.80 -0.47
CA GLY A 86 -0.08 -3.33 -1.02
C GLY A 86 1.07 -2.35 -0.96
N PRO A 87 2.21 -2.69 -1.58
CA PRO A 87 3.37 -1.81 -1.64
C PRO A 87 3.02 -0.46 -2.27
N HIS A 88 3.72 0.59 -1.84
CA HIS A 88 3.56 1.94 -2.36
C HIS A 88 2.14 2.50 -2.27
N SER A 89 1.36 2.03 -1.29
CA SER A 89 -0.03 2.45 -1.04
C SER A 89 -1.00 2.18 -2.19
N PHE A 90 -0.69 1.27 -3.10
CA PHE A 90 -1.66 0.82 -4.08
C PHE A 90 -2.80 0.07 -3.38
N HIS A 91 -4.02 0.37 -3.76
CA HIS A 91 -5.22 -0.24 -3.20
C HIS A 91 -6.32 -0.33 -4.27
N GLY A 92 -7.45 -0.90 -3.90
CA GLY A 92 -8.59 -1.03 -4.81
C GLY A 92 -8.80 -2.43 -5.35
N LEU A 93 -7.88 -3.36 -5.09
CA LEU A 93 -8.05 -4.77 -5.40
C LEU A 93 -8.72 -5.48 -4.22
N PRO A 94 -9.43 -6.61 -4.46
CA PRO A 94 -10.14 -7.32 -3.39
C PRO A 94 -9.23 -8.21 -2.55
N GLY A 95 -7.99 -7.83 -2.35
CA GLY A 95 -7.02 -8.58 -1.57
C GLY A 95 -5.68 -7.88 -1.50
N LEU A 96 -4.80 -8.42 -0.66
CA LEU A 96 -3.47 -7.88 -0.44
C LEU A 96 -2.55 -8.17 -1.64
N ILE A 97 -1.89 -7.12 -2.13
CA ILE A 97 -0.89 -7.26 -3.19
C ILE A 97 0.40 -7.81 -2.59
N LEU A 98 0.82 -8.98 -3.05
CA LEU A 98 2.06 -9.64 -2.58
C LEU A 98 3.24 -9.42 -3.52
N GLU A 99 2.99 -9.03 -4.75
CA GLU A 99 4.04 -8.69 -5.71
C GLU A 99 3.55 -7.59 -6.63
N LEU A 100 4.42 -6.63 -6.88
CA LEU A 100 4.12 -5.45 -7.69
C LEU A 100 5.27 -5.18 -8.65
N VAL A 101 4.98 -5.02 -9.94
CA VAL A 101 5.93 -4.52 -10.93
C VAL A 101 5.47 -3.13 -11.34
N PHE A 102 6.30 -2.15 -11.03
CA PHE A 102 5.93 -0.75 -11.08
C PHE A 102 7.19 0.09 -11.32
N LYS A 103 7.16 0.92 -12.35
CA LYS A 103 8.29 1.79 -12.73
C LYS A 103 9.63 1.06 -12.84
N GLY A 104 9.63 -0.09 -13.51
CA GLY A 104 10.84 -0.89 -13.71
C GLY A 104 11.35 -1.59 -12.45
N ARG A 105 10.58 -1.57 -11.38
CA ARG A 105 10.93 -2.24 -10.12
C ARG A 105 9.97 -3.38 -9.85
N ARG A 106 10.53 -4.44 -9.28
CA ARG A 106 9.73 -5.56 -8.76
C ARG A 106 9.85 -5.57 -7.25
N VAL A 107 8.72 -5.43 -6.58
CA VAL A 107 8.61 -5.47 -5.12
C VAL A 107 7.75 -6.67 -4.76
N TYR A 108 8.22 -7.51 -3.86
CA TYR A 108 7.49 -8.71 -3.47
C TYR A 108 7.63 -8.99 -1.98
N ALA A 109 6.59 -9.64 -1.43
CA ALA A 109 6.60 -10.05 -0.05
C ALA A 109 7.55 -11.25 0.14
N GLN A 110 8.41 -11.17 1.15
CA GLN A 110 9.29 -12.27 1.53
C GLN A 110 8.72 -13.05 2.71
N GLU A 111 7.96 -12.39 3.57
CA GLU A 111 7.37 -12.98 4.76
C GLU A 111 6.10 -12.23 5.12
N ILE A 112 5.12 -12.95 5.64
CA ILE A 112 3.89 -12.39 6.20
C ILE A 112 3.75 -12.94 7.61
N ASP A 113 3.67 -12.06 8.60
CA ASP A 113 3.50 -12.45 9.99
C ASP A 113 2.13 -11.96 10.48
N PHE A 114 1.20 -12.91 10.66
CA PHE A 114 -0.14 -12.64 11.16
C PHE A 114 -0.20 -12.53 12.69
N LYS A 115 0.85 -12.94 13.38
CA LYS A 115 0.88 -12.99 14.85
C LYS A 115 1.53 -11.75 15.46
N LYS A 116 2.26 -10.99 14.66
CA LYS A 116 2.95 -9.79 15.14
C LYS A 116 1.95 -8.67 15.38
N GLU A 117 1.87 -8.23 16.64
CA GLU A 117 1.11 -7.04 16.97
C GLU A 117 1.95 -5.80 16.69
N ILE A 118 1.35 -4.84 16.02
CA ILE A 118 1.98 -3.54 15.76
C ILE A 118 1.39 -2.54 16.74
N ASN A 119 2.25 -1.92 17.54
CA ASN A 119 1.81 -0.90 18.46
C ASN A 119 1.65 0.44 17.73
N LEU A 120 0.42 0.83 17.49
CA LEU A 120 0.08 2.09 16.82
C LEU A 120 -0.17 3.23 17.80
N SER A 121 0.04 3.02 19.11
CA SER A 121 -0.26 4.04 20.12
C SER A 121 0.49 5.35 19.90
N LYS A 122 1.69 5.29 19.34
CA LYS A 122 2.48 6.49 19.02
C LYS A 122 1.83 7.39 17.97
N TYR A 123 0.89 6.86 17.17
CA TYR A 123 0.19 7.62 16.14
C TYR A 123 -1.17 8.16 16.58
N LYS A 124 -1.58 7.88 17.81
CA LYS A 124 -2.93 8.16 18.29
C LYS A 124 -3.27 9.65 18.37
N ASN A 125 -2.30 10.48 18.71
CA ASN A 125 -2.46 11.94 18.84
C ASN A 125 -1.57 12.71 17.88
N ILE A 126 -1.14 12.07 16.84
CA ILE A 126 -0.30 12.67 15.81
C ILE A 126 -1.17 13.51 14.86
N LYS A 127 -0.61 14.62 14.40
CA LYS A 127 -1.27 15.43 13.39
C LYS A 127 -1.42 14.65 12.10
N VAL A 128 -2.63 14.65 11.54
CA VAL A 128 -2.97 13.98 10.28
C VAL A 128 -3.31 15.05 9.25
N PHE A 129 -2.59 15.04 8.15
CA PHE A 129 -2.94 15.84 6.99
C PHE A 129 -3.90 15.08 6.08
N GLU A 130 -4.98 15.71 5.66
CA GLU A 130 -5.99 15.09 4.81
C GLU A 130 -5.46 14.76 3.41
N THR A 131 -4.41 15.46 2.97
CA THR A 131 -3.77 15.22 1.69
C THR A 131 -2.26 15.47 1.78
N GLN A 132 -1.50 14.87 0.87
CA GLN A 132 -0.08 15.19 0.73
C GLN A 132 0.15 16.66 0.36
N ARG A 133 -0.78 17.23 -0.40
CA ARG A 133 -0.71 18.65 -0.79
C ARG A 133 -0.76 19.53 0.45
N ALA A 134 -1.66 19.25 1.39
CA ALA A 134 -1.73 20.00 2.65
C ALA A 134 -0.45 19.90 3.45
N TYR A 135 0.16 18.70 3.50
CA TYR A 135 1.46 18.53 4.14
C TYR A 135 2.56 19.38 3.47
N ARG A 136 2.64 19.35 2.14
CA ARG A 136 3.66 20.12 1.42
C ARG A 136 3.54 21.62 1.66
N LYS A 137 2.33 22.12 1.82
CA LYS A 137 2.09 23.53 2.14
C LYS A 137 2.54 23.92 3.56
N ALA A 138 2.54 22.95 4.47
CA ALA A 138 2.94 23.16 5.86
C ALA A 138 4.47 23.11 6.08
N ARG A 139 5.21 22.60 5.08
CA ARG A 139 6.67 22.47 5.15
C ARG A 139 7.36 23.81 5.15
#